data_1fe7fc79e2ed76e73dc75f18886cfd73
#
_entry.id   1fe7fc79e2ed76e73dc75f18886cfd73
#
_cell.length_a   1.000
_cell.length_b   1.000
_cell.length_c   1.000
_cell.angle_alpha   90.00
_cell.angle_beta   90.00
_cell.angle_gamma   90.00
#
_symmetry.space_group_name_H-M   'P 1'
#
loop_
_entity.id
_entity.type
_entity.pdbx_description
1 polymer ?
#
loop_
_entity_poly.entity_id
_entity_poly.type
_entity_poly.pdbx_seq_one_letter_code
_entity_poly.pdbx_strand_id
1 'polypeptide(L)'
;NEAPTDSDIARMASIVEEGLAAGAVGFSTSRTILHKSVEGELVPGTTATKEELLGIGDALKRAGHGVFELASDLHPDWDEFGWMGDLSRDTGAAVAFTALESPIKGLSFAQQLAEMRVQNDAGAQIVAQISMRGTGLILGWRATFHPFSQRPSWKAIADLPWDEQWRHLQDDDFRSRLLAERGEPTGSD
;
A
#
# COMPACT_ATOMS: atom_id res chain seq x y z
N ASN A 1 -11.90 7.12 -8.93
CA ASN A 1 -10.56 7.52 -9.40
C ASN A 1 -10.62 7.66 -10.93
N GLU A 2 -10.12 8.77 -11.45
CA GLU A 2 -9.94 9.01 -12.86
C GLU A 2 -8.52 8.57 -13.27
N ALA A 3 -8.39 7.91 -14.42
CA ALA A 3 -7.07 7.53 -14.92
C ALA A 3 -6.32 8.80 -15.38
N PRO A 4 -5.03 8.96 -15.04
CA PRO A 4 -4.26 10.12 -15.45
C PRO A 4 -4.04 10.11 -16.98
N THR A 5 -4.02 11.29 -17.57
CA THR A 5 -3.59 11.47 -18.95
C THR A 5 -2.06 11.52 -19.02
N ASP A 6 -1.49 11.39 -20.23
CA ASP A 6 -0.04 11.56 -20.46
C ASP A 6 0.44 12.94 -19.96
N SER A 7 -0.39 13.96 -20.09
CA SER A 7 -0.13 15.31 -19.59
C SER A 7 -0.06 15.35 -18.06
N ASP A 8 -0.93 14.60 -17.38
CA ASP A 8 -0.93 14.52 -15.92
C ASP A 8 0.32 13.78 -15.43
N ILE A 9 0.68 12.67 -16.06
CA ILE A 9 1.89 11.90 -15.76
C ILE A 9 3.14 12.78 -15.94
N ALA A 10 3.23 13.51 -17.06
CA ALA A 10 4.33 14.44 -17.31
C ALA A 10 4.40 15.55 -16.24
N ARG A 11 3.26 16.07 -15.80
CA ARG A 11 3.20 17.06 -14.74
C ARG A 11 3.62 16.51 -13.38
N MET A 12 3.18 15.28 -13.04
CA MET A 12 3.62 14.60 -11.81
C MET A 12 5.14 14.39 -11.80
N ALA A 13 5.70 13.89 -12.91
CA ALA A 13 7.14 13.73 -13.06
C ALA A 13 7.90 15.05 -12.89
N SER A 14 7.40 16.17 -13.47
CA SER A 14 8.01 17.50 -13.29
C SER A 14 8.02 17.93 -11.82
N ILE A 15 6.94 17.69 -11.07
CA ILE A 15 6.87 18.00 -9.64
C ILE A 15 7.89 17.19 -8.84
N VAL A 16 8.05 15.90 -9.16
CA VAL A 16 9.06 15.05 -8.52
C VAL A 16 10.47 15.55 -8.83
N GLU A 17 10.74 15.95 -10.06
CA GLU A 17 12.03 16.51 -10.48
C GLU A 17 12.35 17.83 -9.76
N GLU A 18 11.37 18.72 -9.63
CA GLU A 18 11.48 19.95 -8.82
C GLU A 18 11.79 19.63 -7.36
N GLY A 19 11.11 18.61 -6.78
CA GLY A 19 11.37 18.14 -5.42
C GLY A 19 12.79 17.60 -5.23
N LEU A 20 13.26 16.77 -6.17
CA LEU A 20 14.64 16.25 -6.16
C LEU A 20 15.68 17.37 -6.25
N ALA A 21 15.46 18.35 -7.13
CA ALA A 21 16.31 19.52 -7.25
C ALA A 21 16.32 20.37 -5.97
N ALA A 22 15.23 20.38 -5.21
CA ALA A 22 15.12 21.06 -3.92
C ALA A 22 15.73 20.26 -2.74
N GLY A 23 16.23 19.03 -2.99
CA GLY A 23 16.91 18.21 -2.00
C GLY A 23 16.10 17.03 -1.47
N ALA A 24 14.98 16.68 -2.09
CA ALA A 24 14.28 15.43 -1.77
C ALA A 24 15.16 14.21 -2.09
N VAL A 25 15.03 13.16 -1.26
CA VAL A 25 15.85 11.93 -1.41
C VAL A 25 15.25 10.93 -2.39
N GLY A 26 14.02 11.14 -2.85
CA GLY A 26 13.34 10.26 -3.77
C GLY A 26 11.84 10.55 -3.85
N PHE A 27 11.11 9.60 -4.43
CA PHE A 27 9.65 9.59 -4.51
C PHE A 27 9.08 8.39 -3.77
N SER A 28 7.99 8.57 -3.07
CA SER A 28 7.30 7.50 -2.35
C SER A 28 5.83 7.44 -2.72
N THR A 29 5.28 6.23 -2.85
CA THR A 29 3.87 6.01 -3.14
C THR A 29 3.28 4.89 -2.28
N SER A 30 1.96 4.82 -2.27
CA SER A 30 1.20 3.81 -1.55
C SER A 30 0.35 2.99 -2.51
N ARG A 31 0.53 1.68 -2.46
CA ARG A 31 -0.19 0.68 -3.24
C ARG A 31 -0.84 -0.36 -2.31
N THR A 32 -1.34 0.11 -1.17
CA THR A 32 -2.03 -0.73 -0.19
C THR A 32 -3.45 -0.23 0.07
N ILE A 33 -4.40 -1.15 0.19
CA ILE A 33 -5.79 -0.84 0.57
C ILE A 33 -5.94 -0.38 2.02
N LEU A 34 -4.88 -0.49 2.81
CA LEU A 34 -4.88 -0.05 4.21
C LEU A 34 -4.73 1.47 4.34
N HIS A 35 -4.15 2.13 3.34
CA HIS A 35 -4.01 3.58 3.34
C HIS A 35 -5.27 4.24 2.76
N LYS A 36 -6.00 4.91 3.62
CA LYS A 36 -7.27 5.55 3.27
C LYS A 36 -7.32 6.98 3.78
N SER A 37 -8.11 7.80 3.10
CA SER A 37 -8.46 9.13 3.57
C SER A 37 -9.32 9.06 4.85
N VAL A 38 -9.60 10.19 5.47
CA VAL A 38 -10.49 10.27 6.63
C VAL A 38 -11.95 9.90 6.28
N GLU A 39 -12.31 9.99 5.02
CA GLU A 39 -13.61 9.58 4.47
C GLU A 39 -13.66 8.07 4.14
N GLY A 40 -12.53 7.35 4.30
CA GLY A 40 -12.42 5.92 4.02
C GLY A 40 -12.12 5.56 2.56
N GLU A 41 -11.85 6.55 1.70
CA GLU A 41 -11.46 6.33 0.31
C GLU A 41 -10.00 5.92 0.19
N LEU A 42 -9.67 5.13 -0.84
CA LEU A 42 -8.29 4.78 -1.15
C LEU A 42 -7.49 6.04 -1.51
N VAL A 43 -6.26 6.12 -1.01
CA VAL A 43 -5.36 7.23 -1.38
C VAL A 43 -4.96 7.15 -2.85
N PRO A 44 -4.68 8.30 -3.49
CA PRO A 44 -4.11 8.32 -4.83
C PRO A 44 -2.83 7.47 -4.90
N GLY A 45 -2.62 6.79 -6.01
CA GLY A 45 -1.48 5.88 -6.18
C GLY A 45 -1.80 4.42 -5.85
N THR A 46 -2.81 4.11 -5.00
CA THR A 46 -3.19 2.70 -4.72
C THR A 46 -3.49 1.92 -5.99
N THR A 47 -4.14 2.56 -6.97
CA THR A 47 -4.54 1.97 -8.25
C THR A 47 -3.73 2.52 -9.44
N ALA A 48 -2.59 3.16 -9.19
CA ALA A 48 -1.74 3.69 -10.23
C ALA A 48 -1.33 2.59 -11.24
N THR A 49 -1.38 2.91 -12.53
CA THR A 49 -0.97 1.97 -13.56
C THR A 49 0.56 1.88 -13.66
N LYS A 50 1.06 0.83 -14.31
CA LYS A 50 2.48 0.67 -14.57
C LYS A 50 3.03 1.89 -15.34
N GLU A 51 2.30 2.36 -16.33
CA GLU A 51 2.67 3.51 -17.17
C GLU A 51 2.81 4.78 -16.33
N GLU A 52 1.90 5.02 -15.40
CA GLU A 52 1.96 6.14 -14.46
C GLU A 52 3.22 6.05 -13.57
N LEU A 53 3.48 4.88 -12.99
CA LEU A 53 4.62 4.67 -12.10
C LEU A 53 5.96 4.82 -12.84
N LEU A 54 6.07 4.26 -14.04
CA LEU A 54 7.26 4.40 -14.87
C LEU A 54 7.46 5.86 -15.33
N GLY A 55 6.39 6.54 -15.72
CA GLY A 55 6.45 7.95 -16.13
C GLY A 55 6.90 8.87 -15.00
N ILE A 56 6.44 8.63 -13.75
CA ILE A 56 6.93 9.34 -12.57
C ILE A 56 8.40 8.98 -12.31
N GLY A 57 8.77 7.70 -12.46
CA GLY A 57 10.14 7.21 -12.30
C GLY A 57 11.15 7.90 -13.24
N ASP A 58 10.72 8.36 -14.41
CA ASP A 58 11.57 9.11 -15.34
C ASP A 58 12.15 10.40 -14.74
N ALA A 59 11.50 10.96 -13.72
CA ALA A 59 12.05 12.10 -12.97
C ALA A 59 13.37 11.74 -12.27
N LEU A 60 13.46 10.53 -11.67
CA LEU A 60 14.69 10.06 -11.04
C LEU A 60 15.81 9.84 -12.07
N LYS A 61 15.44 9.33 -13.26
CA LYS A 61 16.37 9.17 -14.38
C LYS A 61 16.97 10.50 -14.82
N ARG A 62 16.12 11.51 -15.00
CA ARG A 62 16.56 12.86 -15.41
C ARG A 62 17.39 13.55 -14.32
N ALA A 63 17.01 13.38 -13.05
CA ALA A 63 17.77 13.91 -11.94
C ALA A 63 19.11 13.19 -11.72
N GLY A 64 19.25 11.94 -12.16
CA GLY A 64 20.44 11.12 -11.98
C GLY A 64 20.68 10.64 -10.55
N HIS A 65 19.68 10.81 -9.68
CA HIS A 65 19.71 10.35 -8.28
C HIS A 65 18.30 10.16 -7.74
N GLY A 66 18.20 9.53 -6.56
CA GLY A 66 16.97 9.33 -5.82
C GLY A 66 16.58 7.85 -5.71
N VAL A 67 15.64 7.58 -4.83
CA VAL A 67 15.07 6.25 -4.59
C VAL A 67 13.58 6.29 -4.88
N PHE A 68 13.05 5.26 -5.53
CA PHE A 68 11.61 5.05 -5.62
C PHE A 68 11.19 4.12 -4.50
N GLU A 69 10.32 4.57 -3.60
CA GLU A 69 9.87 3.79 -2.45
C GLU A 69 8.38 3.50 -2.56
N LEU A 70 7.95 2.34 -2.06
CA LEU A 70 6.54 2.02 -1.99
C LEU A 70 6.17 1.14 -0.79
N ALA A 71 4.98 1.39 -0.26
CA ALA A 71 4.25 0.42 0.52
C ALA A 71 3.24 -0.29 -0.40
N SER A 72 3.28 -1.61 -0.51
CA SER A 72 2.37 -2.39 -1.34
C SER A 72 1.82 -3.60 -0.58
N ASP A 73 0.60 -4.00 -0.92
CA ASP A 73 0.02 -5.27 -0.46
C ASP A 73 0.67 -6.48 -1.16
N LEU A 74 1.46 -6.27 -2.20
CA LEU A 74 2.13 -7.30 -3.00
C LEU A 74 1.16 -8.44 -3.37
N HIS A 75 -0.02 -8.04 -3.88
CA HIS A 75 -1.05 -9.00 -4.26
C HIS A 75 -0.53 -9.93 -5.38
N PRO A 76 -0.76 -11.25 -5.32
CA PRO A 76 -0.22 -12.19 -6.31
C PRO A 76 -0.64 -11.89 -7.75
N ASP A 77 -1.81 -11.28 -7.95
CA ASP A 77 -2.33 -10.93 -9.28
C ASP A 77 -1.77 -9.59 -9.81
N TRP A 78 -0.98 -8.88 -9.00
CA TRP A 78 -0.32 -7.64 -9.40
C TRP A 78 1.12 -7.94 -9.79
N ASP A 79 1.56 -7.43 -10.91
CA ASP A 79 2.95 -7.55 -11.37
C ASP A 79 3.85 -6.50 -10.69
N GLU A 80 3.81 -6.48 -9.35
CA GLU A 80 4.55 -5.48 -8.58
C GLU A 80 6.05 -5.57 -8.81
N PHE A 81 6.63 -6.78 -8.72
CA PHE A 81 8.07 -6.96 -8.93
C PHE A 81 8.49 -6.76 -10.37
N GLY A 82 7.62 -7.03 -11.35
CA GLY A 82 7.90 -6.79 -12.77
C GLY A 82 8.12 -5.31 -13.05
N TRP A 83 7.14 -4.45 -12.70
CA TRP A 83 7.30 -3.01 -12.98
C TRP A 83 8.39 -2.35 -12.10
N MET A 84 8.59 -2.79 -10.85
CA MET A 84 9.71 -2.33 -10.02
C MET A 84 11.06 -2.63 -10.68
N GLY A 85 11.20 -3.83 -11.24
CA GLY A 85 12.39 -4.25 -11.98
C GLY A 85 12.61 -3.39 -13.23
N ASP A 86 11.57 -3.16 -14.01
CA ASP A 86 11.63 -2.32 -15.23
C ASP A 86 12.03 -0.89 -14.87
N LEU A 87 11.36 -0.28 -13.87
CA LEU A 87 11.69 1.07 -13.41
C LEU A 87 13.16 1.17 -12.99
N SER A 88 13.63 0.22 -12.18
CA SER A 88 15.02 0.25 -11.70
C SER A 88 16.02 0.14 -12.86
N ARG A 89 15.80 -0.78 -13.80
CA ARG A 89 16.69 -0.94 -14.97
C ARG A 89 16.67 0.28 -15.89
N ASP A 90 15.49 0.84 -16.14
CA ASP A 90 15.32 1.95 -17.07
C ASP A 90 15.87 3.27 -16.50
N THR A 91 15.78 3.46 -15.20
CA THR A 91 16.19 4.72 -14.56
C THR A 91 17.56 4.65 -13.89
N GLY A 92 18.05 3.46 -13.56
CA GLY A 92 19.23 3.25 -12.71
C GLY A 92 18.98 3.53 -11.22
N ALA A 93 17.75 3.90 -10.83
CA ALA A 93 17.39 4.18 -9.45
C ALA A 93 17.15 2.89 -8.67
N ALA A 94 17.46 2.90 -7.38
CA ALA A 94 17.03 1.85 -6.49
C ALA A 94 15.51 1.96 -6.23
N VAL A 95 14.84 0.80 -6.17
CA VAL A 95 13.45 0.70 -5.77
C VAL A 95 13.37 0.02 -4.41
N ALA A 96 12.85 0.70 -3.42
CA ALA A 96 12.67 0.17 -2.07
C ALA A 96 11.20 -0.17 -1.83
N PHE A 97 10.91 -1.31 -1.23
CA PHE A 97 9.55 -1.67 -0.84
C PHE A 97 9.47 -2.11 0.61
N THR A 98 8.35 -1.82 1.26
CA THR A 98 8.10 -2.29 2.63
C THR A 98 7.82 -3.79 2.60
N ALA A 99 8.78 -4.59 3.07
CA ALA A 99 8.66 -6.03 3.16
C ALA A 99 7.97 -6.40 4.48
N LEU A 100 6.72 -6.79 4.39
CA LEU A 100 5.90 -7.27 5.49
C LEU A 100 5.20 -8.55 5.07
N GLU A 101 5.16 -9.53 5.98
CA GLU A 101 4.27 -10.66 5.81
C GLU A 101 2.90 -10.30 6.36
N SER A 102 1.94 -10.10 5.46
CA SER A 102 0.57 -9.75 5.82
C SER A 102 -0.24 -11.01 6.08
N PRO A 103 -1.02 -11.08 7.18
CA PRO A 103 -1.98 -12.16 7.37
C PRO A 103 -3.19 -12.04 6.45
N ILE A 104 -3.31 -10.95 5.75
CA ILE A 104 -4.32 -10.68 4.73
C ILE A 104 -3.84 -11.24 3.41
N LYS A 105 -4.21 -11.06 2.32
CA LYS A 105 -3.69 -11.55 1.04
C LYS A 105 -2.39 -10.84 0.66
N GLY A 106 -1.41 -11.57 0.16
CA GLY A 106 -0.14 -11.05 -0.30
C GLY A 106 0.88 -12.17 -0.45
N LEU A 107 2.04 -11.85 -0.98
CA LEU A 107 3.16 -12.79 -1.06
C LEU A 107 3.74 -13.03 0.33
N SER A 108 4.04 -14.28 0.66
CA SER A 108 4.83 -14.60 1.85
C SER A 108 6.22 -13.95 1.77
N PHE A 109 6.87 -13.75 2.92
CA PHE A 109 8.20 -13.15 2.95
C PHE A 109 9.21 -13.90 2.07
N ALA A 110 9.15 -15.23 2.05
CA ALA A 110 10.00 -16.04 1.19
C ALA A 110 9.75 -15.80 -0.30
N GLN A 111 8.49 -15.65 -0.70
CA GLN A 111 8.12 -15.30 -2.08
C GLN A 111 8.57 -13.88 -2.45
N GLN A 112 8.37 -12.90 -1.57
CA GLN A 112 8.85 -11.53 -1.79
C GLN A 112 10.36 -11.50 -2.06
N LEU A 113 11.15 -12.22 -1.25
CA LEU A 113 12.60 -12.31 -1.44
C LEU A 113 12.97 -13.06 -2.73
N ALA A 114 12.22 -14.07 -3.12
CA ALA A 114 12.46 -14.81 -4.36
C ALA A 114 12.21 -13.91 -5.58
N GLU A 115 11.09 -13.22 -5.64
CA GLU A 115 10.76 -12.29 -6.72
C GLU A 115 11.77 -11.14 -6.82
N MET A 116 12.13 -10.54 -5.67
CA MET A 116 13.17 -9.51 -5.62
C MET A 116 14.50 -10.02 -6.22
N ARG A 117 14.92 -11.24 -5.88
CA ARG A 117 16.16 -11.83 -6.41
C ARG A 117 16.10 -12.00 -7.92
N VAL A 118 14.99 -12.51 -8.45
CA VAL A 118 14.79 -12.67 -9.91
C VAL A 118 15.02 -11.34 -10.62
N GLN A 119 14.45 -10.25 -10.12
CA GLN A 119 14.63 -8.94 -10.74
C GLN A 119 16.06 -8.39 -10.58
N ASN A 120 16.68 -8.60 -9.41
CA ASN A 120 18.04 -8.15 -9.16
C ASN A 120 19.07 -8.92 -9.97
N ASP A 121 18.89 -10.23 -10.15
CA ASP A 121 19.72 -11.07 -11.03
C ASP A 121 19.60 -10.61 -12.51
N ALA A 122 18.47 -10.02 -12.87
CA ALA A 122 18.24 -9.40 -14.18
C ALA A 122 18.73 -7.92 -14.27
N GLY A 123 19.48 -7.44 -13.26
CA GLY A 123 20.12 -6.12 -13.27
C GLY A 123 19.33 -4.98 -12.62
N ALA A 124 18.23 -5.27 -11.94
CA ALA A 124 17.54 -4.27 -11.13
C ALA A 124 18.24 -4.06 -9.77
N GLN A 125 17.85 -2.99 -9.07
CA GLN A 125 18.29 -2.67 -7.71
C GLN A 125 17.05 -2.56 -6.80
N ILE A 126 16.40 -3.68 -6.51
CA ILE A 126 15.24 -3.72 -5.60
C ILE A 126 15.72 -4.07 -4.19
N VAL A 127 15.26 -3.30 -3.20
CA VAL A 127 15.65 -3.41 -1.80
C VAL A 127 14.42 -3.61 -0.92
N ALA A 128 14.43 -4.68 -0.14
CA ALA A 128 13.41 -4.93 0.86
C ALA A 128 13.70 -4.13 2.14
N GLN A 129 12.77 -3.28 2.56
CA GLN A 129 12.84 -2.56 3.84
C GLN A 129 12.06 -3.32 4.90
N ILE A 130 12.73 -3.67 5.99
CA ILE A 130 12.12 -4.33 7.14
C ILE A 130 12.23 -3.46 8.39
N SER A 131 11.23 -3.53 9.26
CA SER A 131 11.30 -2.89 10.56
C SER A 131 12.37 -3.56 11.43
N MET A 132 13.27 -2.78 12.01
CA MET A 132 14.28 -3.27 12.96
C MET A 132 13.71 -3.57 14.36
N ARG A 133 12.41 -3.39 14.55
CA ARG A 133 11.69 -3.61 15.80
C ARG A 133 10.37 -4.29 15.53
N GLY A 134 9.75 -4.87 16.57
CA GLY A 134 8.38 -5.35 16.46
C GLY A 134 7.44 -4.26 15.98
N THR A 135 6.61 -4.57 15.00
CA THR A 135 5.58 -3.66 14.51
C THR A 135 4.43 -3.63 15.51
N GLY A 136 4.20 -2.48 16.12
CA GLY A 136 3.07 -2.25 17.02
C GLY A 136 2.02 -1.38 16.35
N LEU A 137 0.75 -1.82 16.43
CA LEU A 137 -0.40 -1.05 15.97
C LEU A 137 -1.30 -0.74 17.16
N ILE A 138 -1.71 0.52 17.28
CA ILE A 138 -2.76 0.91 18.21
C ILE A 138 -4.06 0.94 17.42
N LEU A 139 -4.96 0.03 17.76
CA LEU A 139 -6.25 -0.13 17.10
C LEU A 139 -7.37 0.25 18.08
N GLY A 140 -8.41 0.82 17.57
CA GLY A 140 -9.58 1.19 18.36
C GLY A 140 -10.87 1.13 17.52
N TRP A 141 -12.00 1.05 18.17
CA TRP A 141 -13.32 0.97 17.52
C TRP A 141 -13.61 2.11 16.53
N ARG A 142 -13.00 3.27 16.73
CA ARG A 142 -13.14 4.45 15.87
C ARG A 142 -12.01 4.59 14.84
N ALA A 143 -11.10 3.61 14.77
CA ALA A 143 -10.09 3.57 13.72
C ALA A 143 -10.72 3.12 12.40
N THR A 144 -10.14 3.54 11.30
CA THR A 144 -10.56 3.14 9.94
C THR A 144 -10.51 1.62 9.74
N PHE A 145 -9.60 0.97 10.47
CA PHE A 145 -9.47 -0.49 10.49
C PHE A 145 -9.24 -0.97 11.93
N HIS A 146 -9.88 -2.09 12.28
CA HIS A 146 -9.64 -2.83 13.52
C HIS A 146 -9.99 -4.31 13.34
N PRO A 147 -9.61 -5.24 14.24
CA PRO A 147 -9.76 -6.69 14.04
C PRO A 147 -11.18 -7.19 13.80
N PHE A 148 -12.19 -6.35 14.07
CA PHE A 148 -13.60 -6.69 13.92
C PHE A 148 -14.25 -6.02 12.70
N SER A 149 -13.55 -5.15 11.97
CA SER A 149 -14.08 -4.33 10.88
C SER A 149 -14.80 -5.15 9.80
N GLN A 150 -14.36 -6.38 9.57
CA GLN A 150 -14.92 -7.26 8.54
C GLN A 150 -15.94 -8.25 9.06
N ARG A 151 -16.33 -8.17 10.32
CA ARG A 151 -17.31 -9.08 10.91
C ARG A 151 -18.73 -8.61 10.66
N PRO A 152 -19.68 -9.50 10.30
CA PRO A 152 -21.06 -9.13 9.97
C PRO A 152 -21.75 -8.31 11.07
N SER A 153 -21.62 -8.70 12.33
CA SER A 153 -22.21 -7.96 13.46
C SER A 153 -21.65 -6.53 13.57
N TRP A 154 -20.34 -6.33 13.30
CA TRP A 154 -19.76 -4.99 13.28
C TRP A 154 -20.29 -4.18 12.10
N LYS A 155 -20.29 -4.74 10.89
CA LYS A 155 -20.79 -4.07 9.69
C LYS A 155 -22.24 -3.58 9.86
N ALA A 156 -23.06 -4.32 10.60
CA ALA A 156 -24.45 -3.94 10.86
C ALA A 156 -24.60 -2.68 11.73
N ILE A 157 -23.58 -2.29 12.48
CA ILE A 157 -23.59 -1.12 13.36
C ILE A 157 -22.54 -0.06 13.01
N ALA A 158 -21.69 -0.31 12.03
CA ALA A 158 -20.54 0.55 11.74
C ALA A 158 -20.94 2.00 11.39
N ASP A 159 -22.08 2.18 10.74
CA ASP A 159 -22.59 3.50 10.32
C ASP A 159 -23.51 4.17 11.37
N LEU A 160 -23.77 3.53 12.50
CA LEU A 160 -24.56 4.11 13.57
C LEU A 160 -23.77 5.20 14.31
N PRO A 161 -24.44 6.16 14.98
CA PRO A 161 -23.81 7.08 15.90
C PRO A 161 -23.02 6.33 16.98
N TRP A 162 -21.88 6.91 17.39
CA TRP A 162 -20.99 6.25 18.35
C TRP A 162 -21.68 5.77 19.64
N ASP A 163 -22.63 6.55 20.17
CA ASP A 163 -23.36 6.18 21.38
C ASP A 163 -24.22 4.92 21.20
N GLU A 164 -24.68 4.68 19.98
CA GLU A 164 -25.44 3.47 19.64
C GLU A 164 -24.51 2.28 19.44
N GLN A 165 -23.41 2.49 18.71
CA GLN A 165 -22.34 1.47 18.60
C GLN A 165 -21.88 1.03 19.99
N TRP A 166 -21.63 2.00 20.89
CA TRP A 166 -21.18 1.74 22.23
C TRP A 166 -22.17 0.93 23.06
N ARG A 167 -23.49 1.19 22.92
CA ARG A 167 -24.54 0.38 23.58
C ARG A 167 -24.51 -1.07 23.10
N HIS A 168 -24.34 -1.33 21.81
CA HIS A 168 -24.17 -2.67 21.26
C HIS A 168 -22.92 -3.35 21.81
N LEU A 169 -21.81 -2.63 21.93
CA LEU A 169 -20.55 -3.15 22.47
C LEU A 169 -20.62 -3.45 23.99
N GLN A 170 -21.61 -2.93 24.70
CA GLN A 170 -21.87 -3.26 26.11
C GLN A 170 -22.78 -4.48 26.27
N ASP A 171 -23.47 -4.91 25.23
CA ASP A 171 -24.37 -6.06 25.23
C ASP A 171 -23.58 -7.37 25.11
N ASP A 172 -23.76 -8.27 26.09
CA ASP A 172 -22.98 -9.51 26.16
C ASP A 172 -23.31 -10.49 25.02
N ASP A 173 -24.57 -10.52 24.55
CA ASP A 173 -24.96 -11.39 23.45
C ASP A 173 -24.39 -10.88 22.13
N PHE A 174 -24.38 -9.56 21.94
CA PHE A 174 -23.73 -8.94 20.79
C PHE A 174 -22.22 -9.22 20.77
N ARG A 175 -21.55 -9.05 21.89
CA ARG A 175 -20.12 -9.33 22.05
C ARG A 175 -19.81 -10.79 21.76
N SER A 176 -20.61 -11.70 22.29
CA SER A 176 -20.45 -13.14 22.07
C SER A 176 -20.57 -13.49 20.60
N ARG A 177 -21.56 -12.95 19.89
CA ARG A 177 -21.70 -13.11 18.42
C ARG A 177 -20.49 -12.53 17.70
N LEU A 178 -20.15 -11.28 17.97
CA LEU A 178 -19.03 -10.58 17.35
C LEU A 178 -17.73 -11.37 17.50
N LEU A 179 -17.46 -11.96 18.65
CA LEU A 179 -16.27 -12.76 18.90
C LEU A 179 -16.29 -14.12 18.20
N ALA A 180 -17.46 -14.73 18.04
CA ALA A 180 -17.62 -16.01 17.36
C ALA A 180 -17.56 -15.91 15.82
N GLU A 181 -17.85 -14.75 15.25
CA GLU A 181 -17.81 -14.51 13.82
C GLU A 181 -16.40 -14.55 13.25
N ARG A 182 -16.26 -15.04 12.03
CA ARG A 182 -15.07 -14.82 11.20
C ARG A 182 -15.31 -13.61 10.33
N GLY A 183 -14.29 -12.74 10.21
CA GLY A 183 -14.32 -11.66 9.23
C GLY A 183 -14.36 -12.25 7.82
N GLU A 184 -15.11 -11.61 6.93
CA GLU A 184 -15.00 -11.91 5.51
C GLU A 184 -13.59 -11.55 5.04
N PRO A 185 -13.00 -12.33 4.10
CA PRO A 185 -11.74 -11.93 3.51
C PRO A 185 -11.86 -10.53 2.91
N THR A 186 -10.94 -9.65 3.24
CA THR A 186 -10.80 -8.38 2.54
C THR A 186 -10.21 -8.65 1.17
N GLY A 187 -11.06 -8.87 0.21
CA GLY A 187 -10.65 -9.10 -1.16
C GLY A 187 -11.90 -9.12 -2.00
N SER A 188 -12.00 -8.17 -2.89
CA SER A 188 -12.96 -8.19 -3.99
C SER A 188 -12.91 -9.53 -4.72
N ASP A 189 -14.08 -10.03 -5.03
CA ASP A 189 -14.25 -10.93 -6.15
C ASP A 189 -13.75 -10.26 -7.44
#